data_9499cc2d0a9e963bdfd454b75a3034ee
#
_entry.id   9499cc2d0a9e963bdfd454b75a3034ee
#
_cell.length_a   1.000
_cell.length_b   1.000
_cell.length_c   1.000
_cell.angle_alpha   90.00
_cell.angle_beta   90.00
_cell.angle_gamma   90.00
#
_symmetry.space_group_name_H-M   'P 1'
#
loop_
_entity.id
_entity.type
_entity.pdbx_description
1 polymer ?
#
loop_
_entity_poly.entity_id
_entity_poly.type
_entity_poly.pdbx_seq_one_letter_code
_entity_poly.pdbx_strand_id
1 'polypeptide(L)'
;SFTTVSECLSPRELMDWLNRGMAICVPAVTRRGGMVNKFTGDGMLAVFGVPVLQDPAAEAAAALEAAREIQAGLKELNAEFLKQAQPAMHIRAGIHSGEALVGSMGSPERIEYAVIGDTVNCASRLESLEKHRHQGVMRVLVSNNTLEILEPKFRKQLVLEAWGSIRVKGRDEPLEVSELKMDNAPVTT
;
A
#
# COMPACT_ATOMS: atom_id res chain seq x y z
N SER A 1 -7.68 -5.40 14.25
CA SER A 1 -6.77 -4.22 14.21
C SER A 1 -5.44 -4.59 14.86
N PHE A 2 -4.36 -3.85 14.56
CA PHE A 2 -3.04 -4.07 15.19
C PHE A 2 -3.13 -4.06 16.72
N THR A 3 -3.89 -3.12 17.29
CA THR A 3 -4.12 -3.04 18.74
C THR A 3 -4.66 -4.35 19.32
N THR A 4 -5.64 -4.97 18.67
CA THR A 4 -6.20 -6.26 19.12
C THR A 4 -5.16 -7.38 19.06
N VAL A 5 -4.31 -7.41 18.03
CA VAL A 5 -3.25 -8.41 17.89
C VAL A 5 -2.17 -8.21 18.97
N SER A 6 -1.81 -6.95 19.26
CA SER A 6 -0.80 -6.62 20.29
C SER A 6 -1.24 -6.97 21.72
N GLU A 7 -2.54 -7.11 21.96
CA GLU A 7 -3.08 -7.58 23.24
C GLU A 7 -3.03 -9.12 23.37
N CYS A 8 -2.96 -9.84 22.24
CA CYS A 8 -2.99 -11.31 22.20
C CYS A 8 -1.59 -11.95 22.14
N LEU A 9 -0.58 -11.22 21.69
CA LEU A 9 0.78 -11.74 21.46
C LEU A 9 1.78 -11.11 22.45
N SER A 10 2.75 -11.90 22.88
CA SER A 10 3.91 -11.33 23.58
C SER A 10 4.71 -10.39 22.67
N PRO A 11 5.51 -9.46 23.20
CA PRO A 11 6.31 -8.54 22.39
C PRO A 11 7.19 -9.23 21.34
N ARG A 12 7.75 -10.38 21.66
CA ARG A 12 8.58 -11.17 20.74
C ARG A 12 7.74 -11.80 19.63
N GLU A 13 6.61 -12.40 19.96
CA GLU A 13 5.70 -12.99 18.98
C GLU A 13 5.10 -11.93 18.06
N LEU A 14 4.79 -10.73 18.60
CA LEU A 14 4.32 -9.60 17.82
C LEU A 14 5.36 -9.13 16.79
N MET A 15 6.63 -9.04 17.19
CA MET A 15 7.73 -8.70 16.27
C MET A 15 7.92 -9.76 15.20
N ASP A 16 7.85 -11.05 15.54
CA ASP A 16 7.97 -12.15 14.58
C ASP A 16 6.77 -12.13 13.61
N TRP A 17 5.57 -11.89 14.11
CA TRP A 17 4.35 -11.76 13.31
C TRP A 17 4.44 -10.59 12.32
N LEU A 18 4.88 -9.40 12.75
CA LEU A 18 5.12 -8.25 11.88
C LEU A 18 6.19 -8.53 10.83
N ASN A 19 7.31 -9.11 11.23
CA ASN A 19 8.42 -9.40 10.33
C ASN A 19 8.03 -10.40 9.24
N ARG A 20 7.17 -11.38 9.54
CA ARG A 20 6.63 -12.30 8.53
C ARG A 20 5.77 -11.57 7.49
N GLY A 21 4.95 -10.60 7.91
CA GLY A 21 4.22 -9.75 6.99
C GLY A 21 5.12 -8.87 6.14
N MET A 22 6.13 -8.23 6.77
CA MET A 22 7.08 -7.40 6.03
C MET A 22 7.94 -8.20 5.05
N ALA A 23 8.23 -9.47 5.35
CA ALA A 23 8.94 -10.39 4.44
C ALA A 23 8.15 -10.69 3.15
N ILE A 24 6.84 -10.43 3.13
CA ILE A 24 6.00 -10.46 1.93
C ILE A 24 5.95 -9.08 1.27
N CYS A 25 5.67 -8.04 2.06
CA CYS A 25 5.42 -6.70 1.55
C CYS A 25 6.67 -6.07 0.90
N VAL A 26 7.82 -6.14 1.56
CA VAL A 26 9.06 -5.51 1.08
C VAL A 26 9.51 -6.09 -0.27
N PRO A 27 9.63 -7.42 -0.45
CA PRO A 27 10.02 -7.97 -1.73
C PRO A 27 9.01 -7.71 -2.85
N ALA A 28 7.72 -7.71 -2.57
CA ALA A 28 6.69 -7.39 -3.57
C ALA A 28 6.85 -5.97 -4.14
N VAL A 29 7.24 -5.01 -3.30
CA VAL A 29 7.54 -3.64 -3.71
C VAL A 29 8.86 -3.58 -4.48
N THR A 30 9.95 -4.12 -3.93
CA THR A 30 11.29 -3.94 -4.49
C THR A 30 11.51 -4.69 -5.80
N ARG A 31 10.93 -5.88 -5.97
CA ARG A 31 10.98 -6.63 -7.25
C ARG A 31 10.29 -5.88 -8.40
N ARG A 32 9.38 -4.98 -8.10
CA ARG A 32 8.67 -4.16 -9.09
C ARG A 32 9.23 -2.74 -9.24
N GLY A 33 10.47 -2.53 -8.78
CA GLY A 33 11.18 -1.24 -8.91
C GLY A 33 10.77 -0.20 -7.87
N GLY A 34 9.86 -0.53 -6.95
CA GLY A 34 9.49 0.36 -5.85
C GLY A 34 10.55 0.42 -4.75
N MET A 35 10.57 1.52 -4.03
CA MET A 35 11.44 1.77 -2.88
C MET A 35 10.60 1.77 -1.60
N VAL A 36 10.97 0.97 -0.60
CA VAL A 36 10.44 1.13 0.76
C VAL A 36 11.18 2.31 1.40
N ASN A 37 10.47 3.42 1.56
CA ASN A 37 11.06 4.65 2.09
C ASN A 37 11.23 4.59 3.60
N LYS A 38 10.20 4.17 4.32
CA LYS A 38 10.24 4.01 5.79
C LYS A 38 9.17 3.05 6.29
N PHE A 39 9.41 2.50 7.47
CA PHE A 39 8.38 1.83 8.27
C PHE A 39 7.69 2.87 9.17
N THR A 40 6.37 2.74 9.31
CA THR A 40 5.52 3.64 10.09
C THR A 40 4.73 2.85 11.13
N GLY A 41 5.44 2.42 12.18
CA GLY A 41 4.88 1.49 13.17
C GLY A 41 4.62 0.11 12.56
N ASP A 42 3.37 -0.28 12.42
CA ASP A 42 2.91 -1.54 11.84
C ASP A 42 2.78 -1.50 10.29
N GLY A 43 3.08 -0.37 9.67
CA GLY A 43 2.97 -0.17 8.23
C GLY A 43 4.27 0.23 7.55
N MET A 44 4.18 0.54 6.25
CA MET A 44 5.30 1.07 5.47
C MET A 44 4.83 2.09 4.44
N LEU A 45 5.71 3.04 4.12
CA LEU A 45 5.60 3.91 2.96
C LEU A 45 6.45 3.34 1.84
N ALA A 46 5.81 2.96 0.74
CA ALA A 46 6.46 2.55 -0.49
C ALA A 46 6.26 3.61 -1.57
N VAL A 47 7.28 3.83 -2.39
CA VAL A 47 7.27 4.85 -3.45
C VAL A 47 7.79 4.24 -4.73
N PHE A 48 7.11 4.52 -5.84
CA PHE A 48 7.48 4.13 -7.19
C PHE A 48 7.87 5.37 -7.99
N GLY A 49 8.74 5.22 -8.99
CA GLY A 49 9.21 6.34 -9.78
C GLY A 49 10.31 7.19 -9.11
N VAL A 50 11.07 6.61 -8.19
CA VAL A 50 12.19 7.27 -7.50
C VAL A 50 13.46 6.41 -7.63
N PRO A 51 14.66 7.01 -7.67
CA PRO A 51 14.96 8.45 -7.63
C PRO A 51 14.67 9.20 -8.94
N VAL A 52 14.44 8.49 -10.03
CA VAL A 52 14.16 9.08 -11.35
C VAL A 52 12.91 8.43 -11.93
N LEU A 53 11.89 9.24 -12.16
CA LEU A 53 10.69 8.81 -12.85
C LEU A 53 11.02 8.55 -14.33
N GLN A 54 10.71 7.34 -14.80
CA GLN A 54 10.88 6.97 -16.21
C GLN A 54 9.54 6.99 -16.96
N ASP A 55 8.58 6.21 -16.50
CA ASP A 55 7.26 6.10 -17.08
C ASP A 55 6.19 6.09 -15.98
N PRO A 56 5.41 7.16 -15.82
CA PRO A 56 4.37 7.24 -14.79
C PRO A 56 3.34 6.11 -14.88
N ALA A 57 2.99 5.66 -16.09
CA ALA A 57 2.00 4.60 -16.28
C ALA A 57 2.54 3.25 -15.83
N ALA A 58 3.80 2.95 -16.16
CA ALA A 58 4.47 1.72 -15.73
C ALA A 58 4.65 1.68 -14.21
N GLU A 59 5.05 2.81 -13.59
CA GLU A 59 5.24 2.91 -12.14
C GLU A 59 3.90 2.75 -11.38
N ALA A 60 2.83 3.35 -11.87
CA ALA A 60 1.50 3.17 -11.30
C ALA A 60 1.03 1.71 -11.42
N ALA A 61 1.24 1.07 -12.57
CA ALA A 61 0.93 -0.34 -12.77
C ALA A 61 1.74 -1.24 -11.82
N ALA A 62 3.04 -0.96 -11.66
CA ALA A 62 3.92 -1.68 -10.75
C ALA A 62 3.44 -1.61 -9.29
N ALA A 63 2.94 -0.44 -8.86
CA ALA A 63 2.37 -0.28 -7.52
C ALA A 63 1.12 -1.15 -7.30
N LEU A 64 0.22 -1.21 -8.30
CA LEU A 64 -0.98 -2.04 -8.23
C LEU A 64 -0.66 -3.54 -8.27
N GLU A 65 0.31 -3.93 -9.08
CA GLU A 65 0.78 -5.31 -9.14
C GLU A 65 1.50 -5.73 -7.85
N ALA A 66 2.26 -4.82 -7.22
CA ALA A 66 2.84 -5.08 -5.89
C ALA A 66 1.74 -5.35 -4.85
N ALA A 67 0.66 -4.58 -4.88
CA ALA A 67 -0.48 -4.81 -3.98
C ALA A 67 -1.15 -6.17 -4.20
N ARG A 68 -1.28 -6.63 -5.46
CA ARG A 68 -1.80 -7.96 -5.78
C ARG A 68 -0.89 -9.07 -5.25
N GLU A 69 0.41 -8.91 -5.42
CA GLU A 69 1.41 -9.88 -4.93
C GLU A 69 1.38 -9.96 -3.39
N ILE A 70 1.29 -8.80 -2.72
CA ILE A 70 1.14 -8.74 -1.26
C ILE A 70 -0.12 -9.49 -0.81
N GLN A 71 -1.26 -9.26 -1.45
CA GLN A 71 -2.50 -9.96 -1.09
C GLN A 71 -2.37 -11.47 -1.24
N ALA A 72 -1.77 -11.95 -2.33
CA ALA A 72 -1.56 -13.39 -2.56
C ALA A 72 -0.68 -14.00 -1.46
N GLY A 73 0.46 -13.37 -1.14
CA GLY A 73 1.35 -13.84 -0.09
C GLY A 73 0.73 -13.79 1.31
N LEU A 74 -0.10 -12.78 1.59
CA LEU A 74 -0.83 -12.70 2.86
C LEU A 74 -1.90 -13.79 3.01
N LYS A 75 -2.55 -14.22 1.91
CA LYS A 75 -3.48 -15.35 1.96
C LYS A 75 -2.77 -16.63 2.39
N GLU A 76 -1.59 -16.88 1.83
CA GLU A 76 -0.76 -18.03 2.19
C GLU A 76 -0.28 -17.95 3.63
N LEU A 77 0.25 -16.78 4.04
CA LEU A 77 0.69 -16.54 5.42
C LEU A 77 -0.44 -16.73 6.43
N ASN A 78 -1.64 -16.24 6.13
CA ASN A 78 -2.80 -16.39 7.02
C ASN A 78 -3.25 -17.86 7.13
N ALA A 79 -3.09 -18.67 6.08
CA ALA A 79 -3.33 -20.10 6.16
C ALA A 79 -2.32 -20.81 7.09
N GLU A 80 -1.07 -20.32 7.16
CA GLU A 80 -0.08 -20.79 8.12
C GLU A 80 -0.39 -20.32 9.55
N PHE A 81 -0.74 -19.04 9.73
CA PHE A 81 -1.14 -18.49 11.02
C PHE A 81 -2.32 -19.25 11.63
N LEU A 82 -3.31 -19.58 10.80
CA LEU A 82 -4.45 -20.38 11.25
C LEU A 82 -4.04 -21.75 11.82
N LYS A 83 -3.09 -22.44 11.16
CA LYS A 83 -2.55 -23.72 11.64
C LYS A 83 -1.79 -23.58 12.97
N GLN A 84 -1.22 -22.41 13.23
CA GLN A 84 -0.42 -22.09 14.41
C GLN A 84 -1.28 -21.42 15.52
N ALA A 85 -2.58 -21.32 15.35
CA ALA A 85 -3.50 -20.56 16.22
C ALA A 85 -3.06 -19.10 16.46
N GLN A 86 -2.40 -18.50 15.46
CA GLN A 86 -1.98 -17.11 15.48
C GLN A 86 -3.02 -16.21 14.80
N PRO A 87 -3.10 -14.92 15.19
CA PRO A 87 -4.01 -13.97 14.57
C PRO A 87 -3.72 -13.77 13.09
N ALA A 88 -4.76 -13.73 12.26
CA ALA A 88 -4.62 -13.41 10.84
C ALA A 88 -4.16 -11.96 10.64
N MET A 89 -3.33 -11.75 9.60
CA MET A 89 -2.88 -10.42 9.20
C MET A 89 -3.82 -9.81 8.18
N HIS A 90 -4.26 -8.58 8.45
CA HIS A 90 -5.11 -7.80 7.57
C HIS A 90 -4.45 -6.46 7.29
N ILE A 91 -4.26 -6.14 6.00
CA ILE A 91 -3.58 -4.91 5.57
C ILE A 91 -4.55 -3.99 4.81
N ARG A 92 -4.38 -2.70 4.99
CA ARG A 92 -4.97 -1.67 4.15
C ARG A 92 -3.86 -0.97 3.38
N ALA A 93 -4.13 -0.58 2.15
CA ALA A 93 -3.24 0.23 1.34
C ALA A 93 -4.01 1.38 0.69
N GLY A 94 -3.36 2.54 0.62
CA GLY A 94 -3.78 3.68 -0.16
C GLY A 94 -2.77 3.95 -1.26
N ILE A 95 -3.21 3.98 -2.52
CA ILE A 95 -2.36 4.25 -3.67
C ILE A 95 -2.79 5.56 -4.31
N HIS A 96 -1.86 6.50 -4.41
CA HIS A 96 -2.07 7.80 -5.02
C HIS A 96 -0.86 8.21 -5.83
N SER A 97 -1.08 8.76 -7.02
CA SER A 97 -0.04 9.29 -7.91
C SER A 97 -0.12 10.81 -8.00
N GLY A 98 1.02 11.46 -7.97
CA GLY A 98 1.14 12.91 -8.05
C GLY A 98 2.59 13.36 -7.81
N GLU A 99 2.80 14.65 -7.85
CA GLU A 99 4.11 15.26 -7.61
C GLU A 99 4.53 15.10 -6.15
N ALA A 100 5.80 14.79 -5.94
CA ALA A 100 6.44 14.73 -4.63
C ALA A 100 7.87 15.25 -4.70
N LEU A 101 8.31 15.93 -3.67
CA LEU A 101 9.70 16.32 -3.49
C LEU A 101 10.45 15.13 -2.87
N VAL A 102 11.53 14.73 -3.52
CA VAL A 102 12.36 13.61 -3.10
C VAL A 102 13.79 14.07 -2.90
N GLY A 103 14.38 13.75 -1.76
CA GLY A 103 15.77 14.15 -1.50
C GLY A 103 16.24 13.86 -0.07
N SER A 104 17.50 14.15 0.18
CA SER A 104 18.08 14.01 1.51
C SER A 104 17.64 15.17 2.41
N MET A 105 17.15 14.84 3.58
CA MET A 105 16.71 15.79 4.60
C MET A 105 17.33 15.42 5.95
N GLY A 106 17.79 16.41 6.69
CA GLY A 106 18.34 16.20 8.02
C GLY A 106 19.48 17.15 8.39
N SER A 107 20.26 16.73 9.36
CA SER A 107 21.49 17.38 9.83
C SER A 107 22.71 16.53 9.49
N PRO A 108 23.96 17.06 9.67
CA PRO A 108 25.16 16.23 9.50
C PRO A 108 25.19 14.95 10.34
N GLU A 109 24.50 14.94 11.48
CA GLU A 109 24.45 13.77 12.38
C GLU A 109 23.37 12.75 11.97
N ARG A 110 22.35 13.18 11.21
CA ARG A 110 21.26 12.29 10.78
C ARG A 110 20.65 12.76 9.48
N ILE A 111 20.80 11.95 8.45
CA ILE A 111 20.23 12.18 7.12
C ILE A 111 19.22 11.07 6.82
N GLU A 112 18.03 11.47 6.34
CA GLU A 112 17.01 10.56 5.84
C GLU A 112 16.71 10.90 4.37
N TYR A 113 16.44 9.89 3.56
CA TYR A 113 15.92 10.08 2.22
C TYR A 113 14.40 10.31 2.32
N ALA A 114 14.01 11.55 2.19
CA ALA A 114 12.63 11.97 2.40
C ALA A 114 11.84 12.02 1.10
N VAL A 115 10.58 11.65 1.20
CA VAL A 115 9.55 11.88 0.17
C VAL A 115 8.47 12.73 0.80
N ILE A 116 8.29 13.95 0.29
CA ILE A 116 7.45 14.99 0.88
C ILE A 116 6.48 15.54 -0.18
N GLY A 117 5.24 15.72 0.20
CA GLY A 117 4.22 16.36 -0.64
C GLY A 117 2.82 15.93 -0.28
N ASP A 118 1.85 16.61 -0.88
CA ASP A 118 0.43 16.27 -0.71
C ASP A 118 0.12 14.85 -1.19
N THR A 119 0.85 14.36 -2.18
CA THR A 119 0.78 12.99 -2.71
C THR A 119 0.93 11.94 -1.61
N VAL A 120 1.90 12.11 -0.70
CA VAL A 120 2.12 11.19 0.44
C VAL A 120 0.95 11.27 1.43
N ASN A 121 0.46 12.48 1.70
CA ASN A 121 -0.68 12.70 2.58
C ASN A 121 -1.96 12.07 2.01
N CYS A 122 -2.19 12.19 0.71
CA CYS A 122 -3.32 11.57 0.04
C CYS A 122 -3.27 10.04 0.16
N ALA A 123 -2.13 9.42 -0.14
CA ALA A 123 -1.96 7.97 -0.01
C ALA A 123 -2.24 7.49 1.44
N SER A 124 -1.70 8.19 2.44
CA SER A 124 -1.93 7.88 3.85
C SER A 124 -3.41 8.02 4.24
N ARG A 125 -4.12 9.02 3.71
CA ARG A 125 -5.56 9.19 3.97
C ARG A 125 -6.41 8.11 3.31
N LEU A 126 -6.06 7.67 2.11
CA LEU A 126 -6.71 6.53 1.46
C LEU A 126 -6.54 5.27 2.31
N GLU A 127 -5.34 4.99 2.80
CA GLU A 127 -5.12 3.85 3.71
C GLU A 127 -6.05 3.91 4.92
N SER A 128 -6.12 5.07 5.56
CA SER A 128 -6.84 5.25 6.82
C SER A 128 -8.35 5.49 6.67
N LEU A 129 -8.84 5.67 5.45
CA LEU A 129 -10.26 5.96 5.19
C LEU A 129 -11.15 4.80 5.67
N GLU A 130 -12.19 5.13 6.43
CA GLU A 130 -13.22 4.18 6.91
C GLU A 130 -12.67 2.80 7.29
N LYS A 131 -11.74 2.78 8.23
CA LYS A 131 -11.02 1.56 8.69
C LYS A 131 -11.95 0.41 9.05
N HIS A 132 -13.15 0.73 9.56
CA HIS A 132 -14.17 -0.24 9.96
C HIS A 132 -14.80 -1.00 8.77
N ARG A 133 -14.72 -0.47 7.55
CA ARG A 133 -15.24 -1.13 6.33
C ARG A 133 -14.25 -2.12 5.72
N HIS A 134 -13.11 -2.36 6.34
CA HIS A 134 -12.16 -3.33 5.85
C HIS A 134 -12.75 -4.74 5.91
N GLN A 135 -12.77 -5.41 4.77
CA GLN A 135 -13.15 -6.82 4.64
C GLN A 135 -12.05 -7.58 3.90
N GLY A 136 -11.88 -8.88 4.25
CA GLY A 136 -10.89 -9.75 3.63
C GLY A 136 -9.45 -9.53 4.13
N VAL A 137 -8.50 -10.08 3.39
CA VAL A 137 -7.07 -10.08 3.76
C VAL A 137 -6.43 -8.72 3.51
N MET A 138 -6.79 -8.06 2.40
CA MET A 138 -6.24 -6.76 2.03
C MET A 138 -7.29 -5.89 1.35
N ARG A 139 -7.39 -4.62 1.78
CA ARG A 139 -8.16 -3.58 1.11
C ARG A 139 -7.21 -2.60 0.45
N VAL A 140 -7.42 -2.31 -0.83
CA VAL A 140 -6.62 -1.33 -1.58
C VAL A 140 -7.53 -0.24 -2.12
N LEU A 141 -7.35 0.99 -1.63
CA LEU A 141 -8.01 2.17 -2.18
C LEU A 141 -7.06 2.90 -3.12
N VAL A 142 -7.56 3.22 -4.31
CA VAL A 142 -6.79 3.84 -5.39
C VAL A 142 -7.48 5.13 -5.79
N SER A 143 -6.71 6.22 -5.90
CA SER A 143 -7.25 7.49 -6.41
C SER A 143 -7.43 7.45 -7.92
N ASN A 144 -8.38 8.25 -8.42
CA ASN A 144 -8.58 8.43 -9.85
C ASN A 144 -7.34 8.98 -10.55
N ASN A 145 -6.56 9.83 -9.89
CA ASN A 145 -5.26 10.30 -10.39
C ASN A 145 -4.33 9.16 -10.81
N THR A 146 -4.27 8.08 -10.00
CA THR A 146 -3.49 6.89 -10.35
C THR A 146 -4.12 6.12 -11.50
N LEU A 147 -5.45 5.99 -11.52
CA LEU A 147 -6.16 5.23 -12.55
C LEU A 147 -6.11 5.90 -13.92
N GLU A 148 -6.04 7.23 -13.98
CA GLU A 148 -6.00 8.01 -15.22
C GLU A 148 -4.67 7.92 -15.96
N ILE A 149 -3.57 7.76 -15.24
CA ILE A 149 -2.24 7.64 -15.86
C ILE A 149 -1.93 6.22 -16.35
N LEU A 150 -2.74 5.22 -15.99
CA LEU A 150 -2.54 3.84 -16.42
C LEU A 150 -2.79 3.68 -17.92
N GLU A 151 -2.00 2.82 -18.56
CA GLU A 151 -2.28 2.35 -19.90
C GLU A 151 -3.72 1.80 -20.02
N PRO A 152 -4.50 2.18 -21.06
CA PRO A 152 -5.90 1.77 -21.19
C PRO A 152 -6.09 0.24 -21.17
N LYS A 153 -5.13 -0.52 -21.72
CA LYS A 153 -5.16 -1.97 -21.73
C LYS A 153 -5.04 -2.54 -20.31
N PHE A 154 -4.14 -1.99 -19.50
CA PHE A 154 -3.95 -2.41 -18.11
C PHE A 154 -5.16 -2.03 -17.26
N ARG A 155 -5.65 -0.78 -17.39
CA ARG A 155 -6.81 -0.29 -16.64
C ARG A 155 -8.06 -1.15 -16.86
N LYS A 156 -8.30 -1.63 -18.08
CA LYS A 156 -9.44 -2.52 -18.41
C LYS A 156 -9.39 -3.89 -17.72
N GLN A 157 -8.24 -4.32 -17.23
CA GLN A 157 -8.07 -5.59 -16.50
C GLN A 157 -8.36 -5.44 -15.00
N LEU A 158 -8.51 -4.20 -14.53
CA LEU A 158 -8.80 -3.95 -13.12
C LEU A 158 -10.27 -4.11 -12.84
N VAL A 159 -10.59 -4.81 -11.76
CA VAL A 159 -11.95 -4.84 -11.21
C VAL A 159 -12.00 -3.75 -10.11
N LEU A 160 -12.73 -2.69 -10.40
CA LEU A 160 -12.82 -1.51 -9.55
C LEU A 160 -14.25 -1.34 -9.04
N GLU A 161 -14.38 -1.09 -7.74
CA GLU A 161 -15.63 -0.67 -7.12
C GLU A 161 -15.52 0.80 -6.71
N ALA A 162 -16.42 1.65 -7.20
CA ALA A 162 -16.42 3.06 -6.84
C ALA A 162 -16.64 3.21 -5.34
N TRP A 163 -15.74 3.92 -4.68
CA TRP A 163 -15.85 4.24 -3.25
C TRP A 163 -16.55 5.58 -3.03
N GLY A 164 -16.39 6.50 -3.98
CA GLY A 164 -16.92 7.85 -3.95
C GLY A 164 -15.84 8.91 -3.85
N SER A 165 -16.30 10.13 -3.58
CA SER A 165 -15.49 11.34 -3.54
C SER A 165 -15.13 11.67 -2.08
N ILE A 166 -13.86 11.88 -1.79
CA ILE A 166 -13.39 12.24 -0.45
C ILE A 166 -12.74 13.63 -0.44
N ARG A 167 -13.03 14.41 0.60
CA ARG A 167 -12.32 15.66 0.84
C ARG A 167 -11.02 15.41 1.58
N VAL A 168 -9.92 15.87 0.99
CA VAL A 168 -8.59 15.81 1.58
C VAL A 168 -8.24 17.20 2.12
N LYS A 169 -7.88 17.30 3.41
CA LYS A 169 -7.51 18.57 4.03
C LYS A 169 -6.33 19.20 3.28
N GLY A 170 -6.47 20.43 2.80
CA GLY A 170 -5.44 21.13 2.03
C GLY A 170 -5.61 20.99 0.51
N ARG A 171 -6.68 20.35 0.02
CA ARG A 171 -7.07 20.36 -1.39
C ARG A 171 -8.44 21.01 -1.55
N ASP A 172 -8.58 21.83 -2.57
CA ASP A 172 -9.86 22.48 -2.91
C ASP A 172 -10.79 21.47 -3.62
N GLU A 173 -10.23 20.59 -4.44
CA GLU A 173 -10.98 19.56 -5.16
C GLU A 173 -11.02 18.24 -4.40
N PRO A 174 -12.20 17.59 -4.35
CA PRO A 174 -12.32 16.26 -3.78
C PRO A 174 -11.57 15.23 -4.62
N LEU A 175 -11.11 14.17 -3.96
CA LEU A 175 -10.40 13.07 -4.58
C LEU A 175 -11.38 11.92 -4.83
N GLU A 176 -11.56 11.56 -6.09
CA GLU A 176 -12.33 10.37 -6.47
C GLU A 176 -11.53 9.10 -6.17
N VAL A 177 -12.18 8.12 -5.58
CA VAL A 177 -11.55 6.91 -5.03
C VAL A 177 -12.31 5.67 -5.49
N SER A 178 -11.57 4.64 -5.82
CA SER A 178 -12.08 3.30 -6.10
C SER A 178 -11.35 2.27 -5.24
N GLU A 179 -12.05 1.21 -4.85
CA GLU A 179 -11.44 0.03 -4.26
C GLU A 179 -11.02 -0.94 -5.38
N LEU A 180 -9.77 -1.36 -5.35
CA LEU A 180 -9.28 -2.42 -6.24
C LEU A 180 -9.70 -3.78 -5.68
N LYS A 181 -10.60 -4.47 -6.38
CA LYS A 181 -11.01 -5.84 -6.06
C LYS A 181 -10.02 -6.83 -6.67
N MET A 182 -9.42 -7.64 -5.84
CA MET A 182 -8.30 -8.51 -6.24
C MET A 182 -8.68 -9.99 -6.28
N ASP A 183 -9.85 -10.37 -5.77
CA ASP A 183 -10.25 -11.78 -5.66
C ASP A 183 -10.69 -12.42 -6.99
N ASN A 184 -10.86 -11.62 -8.06
CA ASN A 184 -11.34 -12.08 -9.37
C ASN A 184 -10.35 -11.81 -10.52
N ALA A 185 -9.10 -11.41 -10.27
CA ALA A 185 -8.14 -11.19 -11.33
C ALA A 185 -7.44 -12.50 -11.71
N PRO A 186 -7.38 -12.87 -13.02
CA PRO A 186 -6.57 -14.00 -13.46
C PRO A 186 -5.11 -13.72 -13.11
N VAL A 187 -4.46 -14.67 -12.44
CA VAL A 187 -3.01 -14.67 -12.23
C VAL A 187 -2.38 -14.81 -13.61
N THR A 188 -1.88 -13.71 -14.16
CA THR A 188 -1.06 -13.76 -15.39
C THR A 188 0.31 -14.29 -14.98
N THR A 189 0.58 -15.55 -15.33
CA THR A 189 1.89 -16.20 -15.32
C THR A 189 2.83 -15.53 -16.31
#